data_07e59cf957214ca39492d38a7bcce87d
#
_entry.id   07e59cf957214ca39492d38a7bcce87d
#
_cell.length_a   1.000
_cell.length_b   1.000
_cell.length_c   1.000
_cell.angle_alpha   90.00
_cell.angle_beta   90.00
_cell.angle_gamma   90.00
#
_symmetry.space_group_name_H-M   'P 1'
#
loop_
_entity.id
_entity.type
_entity.pdbx_description
1 polymer ?
#
loop_
_entity_poly.entity_id
_entity_poly.type
_entity_poly.pdbx_seq_one_letter_code
_entity_poly.pdbx_strand_id
1 'polypeptide(L)'
;VVRRKPQRTVSGADQVGGVVAPAVVWNSRSLSIHSGSREETKEKLARALRAAELEGKESVYALQRELCVTDLWYLLTYVLSHPPTADGDWCWARCREFQENPDGYLDLWAREHLKSTIITFAGTIQEILRNPNVTVGIFSFSRPIAKGFLAQIKREFEENQMLRALFPDILWEKPWADAPKWSEDSGIIVRRDGNPKEATVEAWGLVDGQPTSKHYQLMVYDDVITKSSTSTTEMIRKVTEMWELSLALGTMDGRRRYIGTRYDYADTYRVIMDRQAAIPRLHPAEDEAGVPVYMTRELLDEKRRSMGPFTYSAQMLLNPVAGSSQSFKEEWLRYWGADNLRNLNLYIVVDPATSKKKNSDYTSMYVLGAGADGNVYVVDMVMDRMNLSERTQKLFSLVRQYRPLDVGYERFGMQADVEYIREMQGRENFRFPVTELTSIVKKEDRIAQLVPWFEQGRVYLPYECVRATCDGEKDLVEVFREQYLTFPYCRGHDDMLDNLANITRMNLRPPSSSFAYQRTAIDDGDIYGLAPASPLGGQAIGVRSAQSVAQVAINE
;
A
#
# COMPACT_ATOMS: atom_id res chain seq x y z
N VAL A 1 46.63 -15.52 47.07
CA VAL A 1 46.73 -14.46 48.13
C VAL A 1 46.00 -13.23 47.61
N VAL A 2 44.75 -13.09 48.00
CA VAL A 2 43.86 -11.97 47.62
C VAL A 2 43.85 -10.99 48.81
N ARG A 3 44.32 -9.78 48.57
CA ARG A 3 44.21 -8.69 49.54
C ARG A 3 42.87 -7.94 49.37
N ARG A 4 41.98 -8.03 50.35
CA ARG A 4 40.82 -7.17 50.54
C ARG A 4 41.26 -5.76 50.99
N LYS A 5 40.72 -4.69 50.41
CA LYS A 5 40.79 -3.32 50.92
C LYS A 5 39.53 -3.00 51.74
N PRO A 6 39.63 -2.16 52.78
CA PRO A 6 38.57 -1.95 53.74
C PRO A 6 37.52 -0.94 53.26
N GLN A 7 36.29 -1.16 53.75
CA GLN A 7 35.17 -0.24 53.66
C GLN A 7 35.43 1.04 54.47
N ARG A 8 35.20 2.21 53.88
CA ARG A 8 35.07 3.49 54.58
C ARG A 8 33.61 3.77 54.84
N THR A 9 33.18 3.79 56.06
CA THR A 9 31.97 4.41 56.57
C THR A 9 32.13 5.93 56.54
N VAL A 10 31.18 6.63 55.88
CA VAL A 10 31.04 8.09 56.01
C VAL A 10 29.64 8.34 56.57
N SER A 11 29.62 8.82 57.81
CA SER A 11 28.49 9.44 58.44
C SER A 11 28.50 10.95 58.07
N GLY A 12 27.37 11.53 57.77
CA GLY A 12 27.24 12.97 57.60
C GLY A 12 25.94 13.32 56.88
N ALA A 13 24.94 13.62 57.66
CA ALA A 13 23.68 14.15 57.21
C ALA A 13 23.86 15.61 56.78
N ASP A 14 23.46 15.94 55.54
CA ASP A 14 23.03 17.29 55.17
C ASP A 14 21.72 17.17 54.41
N GLN A 15 20.65 17.60 55.07
CA GLN A 15 19.33 17.77 54.51
C GLN A 15 19.34 19.00 53.60
N VAL A 16 19.33 18.77 52.29
CA VAL A 16 18.87 19.76 51.30
C VAL A 16 17.49 19.32 50.88
N GLY A 17 16.48 20.12 51.24
CA GLY A 17 15.08 19.89 50.93
C GLY A 17 14.82 19.91 49.42
N GLY A 18 14.86 18.73 48.80
CA GLY A 18 14.28 18.49 47.46
C GLY A 18 12.78 18.28 47.62
N VAL A 19 12.00 19.19 47.10
CA VAL A 19 10.55 19.01 46.97
C VAL A 19 10.35 17.81 46.05
N VAL A 20 10.07 16.66 46.65
CA VAL A 20 9.58 15.48 45.92
C VAL A 20 8.18 15.83 45.43
N ALA A 21 8.02 16.02 44.14
CA ALA A 21 6.70 16.17 43.56
C ALA A 21 5.85 14.94 43.96
N PRO A 22 4.62 15.13 44.44
CA PRO A 22 3.79 14.02 44.87
C PRO A 22 3.52 13.11 43.65
N ALA A 23 3.69 11.81 43.86
CA ALA A 23 3.28 10.79 42.90
C ALA A 23 1.84 11.08 42.46
N VAL A 24 1.63 11.28 41.18
CA VAL A 24 0.29 11.56 40.60
C VAL A 24 -0.59 10.37 40.92
N VAL A 25 -1.44 10.50 41.90
CA VAL A 25 -2.52 9.53 42.20
C VAL A 25 -3.55 9.73 41.10
N TRP A 26 -3.61 8.80 40.18
CA TRP A 26 -4.62 8.75 39.11
C TRP A 26 -6.02 8.77 39.72
N ASN A 27 -6.68 9.92 39.68
CA ASN A 27 -7.98 10.08 40.28
C ASN A 27 -9.05 9.67 39.26
N SER A 28 -9.96 8.77 39.62
CA SER A 28 -11.04 8.23 38.82
C SER A 28 -12.02 9.27 38.22
N ARG A 29 -11.82 10.56 38.50
CA ARG A 29 -12.61 11.68 37.95
C ARG A 29 -12.37 11.92 36.45
N SER A 30 -11.17 11.62 35.92
CA SER A 30 -10.85 11.83 34.48
C SER A 30 -11.59 10.89 33.56
N LEU A 31 -11.81 9.64 33.96
CA LEU A 31 -12.52 8.63 33.14
C LEU A 31 -13.96 9.01 32.78
N SER A 32 -14.62 9.86 33.61
CA SER A 32 -15.99 10.30 33.35
C SER A 32 -16.12 11.41 32.30
N ILE A 33 -15.02 12.12 31.98
CA ILE A 33 -15.03 13.22 30.98
C ILE A 33 -15.02 12.66 29.57
N HIS A 34 -14.45 11.50 29.36
CA HIS A 34 -14.21 10.89 28.03
C HIS A 34 -15.41 10.11 27.45
N SER A 35 -16.51 9.94 28.20
CA SER A 35 -17.69 9.20 27.76
C SER A 35 -18.80 10.13 27.24
N GLY A 36 -19.47 9.75 26.15
CA GLY A 36 -20.62 10.47 25.58
C GLY A 36 -20.31 11.18 24.26
N SER A 37 -21.15 12.11 23.89
CA SER A 37 -20.97 12.96 22.70
C SER A 37 -19.93 14.08 22.92
N ARG A 38 -19.52 14.74 21.84
CA ARG A 38 -18.64 15.94 21.93
C ARG A 38 -19.24 17.03 22.81
N GLU A 39 -20.52 17.33 22.66
CA GLU A 39 -21.19 18.37 23.47
C GLU A 39 -21.25 17.98 24.96
N GLU A 40 -21.58 16.73 25.26
CA GLU A 40 -21.52 16.23 26.64
C GLU A 40 -20.11 16.29 27.21
N THR A 41 -19.09 16.03 26.39
CA THR A 41 -17.67 16.15 26.78
C THR A 41 -17.33 17.60 27.11
N LYS A 42 -17.77 18.58 26.29
CA LYS A 42 -17.59 20.02 26.56
C LYS A 42 -18.26 20.46 27.86
N GLU A 43 -19.49 20.00 28.11
CA GLU A 43 -20.18 20.33 29.36
C GLU A 43 -19.51 19.75 30.59
N LYS A 44 -19.05 18.49 30.51
CA LYS A 44 -18.31 17.85 31.60
C LYS A 44 -16.97 18.56 31.87
N LEU A 45 -16.25 18.92 30.80
CA LEU A 45 -15.01 19.68 30.85
C LEU A 45 -15.23 21.06 31.51
N ALA A 46 -16.24 21.81 31.06
CA ALA A 46 -16.56 23.11 31.62
C ALA A 46 -16.91 23.04 33.14
N ARG A 47 -17.66 22.01 33.54
CA ARG A 47 -17.96 21.76 34.96
C ARG A 47 -16.74 21.41 35.77
N ALA A 48 -15.85 20.56 35.24
CA ALA A 48 -14.62 20.17 35.93
C ALA A 48 -13.66 21.37 36.08
N LEU A 49 -13.51 22.20 35.04
CA LEU A 49 -12.67 23.40 35.10
C LEU A 49 -13.22 24.43 36.13
N ARG A 50 -14.55 24.68 36.13
CA ARG A 50 -15.16 25.57 37.15
C ARG A 50 -14.97 25.05 38.58
N ALA A 51 -15.06 23.74 38.79
CA ALA A 51 -14.82 23.16 40.09
C ALA A 51 -13.34 23.34 40.52
N ALA A 52 -12.38 23.14 39.61
CA ALA A 52 -10.98 23.35 39.84
C ALA A 52 -10.65 24.86 40.11
N GLU A 53 -11.32 25.78 39.40
CA GLU A 53 -11.19 27.24 39.64
C GLU A 53 -11.60 27.63 41.06
N LEU A 54 -12.63 27.01 41.64
CA LEU A 54 -13.05 27.25 43.02
C LEU A 54 -12.03 26.73 44.04
N GLU A 55 -11.24 25.72 43.69
CA GLU A 55 -10.15 25.17 44.53
C GLU A 55 -8.86 26.00 44.40
N GLY A 56 -8.68 26.71 43.29
CA GLY A 56 -7.55 27.60 43.07
C GLY A 56 -6.71 27.27 41.83
N LYS A 57 -5.74 28.13 41.53
CA LYS A 57 -4.94 28.05 40.31
C LYS A 57 -4.16 26.74 40.15
N GLU A 58 -3.67 26.18 41.24
CA GLU A 58 -2.89 24.92 41.22
C GLU A 58 -3.79 23.74 40.80
N SER A 59 -5.04 23.68 41.27
CA SER A 59 -6.01 22.65 40.87
C SER A 59 -6.39 22.76 39.41
N VAL A 60 -6.52 23.97 38.87
CA VAL A 60 -6.74 24.18 37.42
C VAL A 60 -5.55 23.62 36.61
N TYR A 61 -4.33 23.95 37.02
CA TYR A 61 -3.13 23.47 36.32
C TYR A 61 -3.00 21.93 36.38
N ALA A 62 -3.27 21.35 37.54
CA ALA A 62 -3.23 19.90 37.74
C ALA A 62 -4.26 19.21 36.84
N LEU A 63 -5.50 19.71 36.76
CA LEU A 63 -6.54 19.17 35.88
C LEU A 63 -6.18 19.33 34.41
N GLN A 64 -5.72 20.50 33.98
CA GLN A 64 -5.32 20.76 32.61
C GLN A 64 -4.16 19.85 32.16
N ARG A 65 -3.17 19.68 33.04
CA ARG A 65 -2.05 18.76 32.82
C ARG A 65 -2.53 17.31 32.66
N GLU A 66 -3.42 16.86 33.55
CA GLU A 66 -4.04 15.53 33.45
C GLU A 66 -4.79 15.36 32.14
N LEU A 67 -5.59 16.35 31.74
CA LEU A 67 -6.33 16.32 30.47
C LEU A 67 -5.40 16.27 29.26
N CYS A 68 -4.28 16.97 29.27
CA CYS A 68 -3.30 16.91 28.17
C CYS A 68 -2.80 15.48 27.92
N VAL A 69 -2.55 14.71 28.98
CA VAL A 69 -2.01 13.35 28.87
C VAL A 69 -3.10 12.29 28.69
N THR A 70 -4.35 12.57 29.06
CA THR A 70 -5.45 11.61 29.03
C THR A 70 -6.42 11.83 27.88
N ASP A 71 -6.54 13.05 27.36
CA ASP A 71 -7.49 13.43 26.32
C ASP A 71 -6.80 14.13 25.14
N LEU A 72 -6.64 13.39 24.03
CA LEU A 72 -5.98 13.92 22.84
C LEU A 72 -6.77 15.08 22.20
N TRP A 73 -8.10 15.00 22.20
CA TRP A 73 -8.93 16.07 21.66
C TRP A 73 -8.82 17.37 22.48
N TYR A 74 -8.77 17.25 23.84
CA TYR A 74 -8.49 18.39 24.72
C TYR A 74 -7.12 18.99 24.40
N LEU A 75 -6.07 18.17 24.37
CA LEU A 75 -4.72 18.62 24.05
C LEU A 75 -4.70 19.37 22.70
N LEU A 76 -5.23 18.77 21.64
CA LEU A 76 -5.23 19.33 20.30
C LEU A 76 -6.00 20.66 20.21
N THR A 77 -7.20 20.73 20.80
CA THR A 77 -8.14 21.82 20.59
C THR A 77 -7.89 23.01 21.54
N TYR A 78 -7.60 22.73 22.82
CA TYR A 78 -7.54 23.76 23.84
C TYR A 78 -6.12 24.16 24.22
N VAL A 79 -5.13 23.31 24.07
CA VAL A 79 -3.74 23.57 24.45
C VAL A 79 -2.86 23.86 23.26
N LEU A 80 -2.90 23.01 22.22
CA LEU A 80 -2.14 23.22 20.99
C LEU A 80 -2.84 24.25 20.06
N SER A 81 -4.04 24.71 20.42
CA SER A 81 -4.81 25.76 19.74
C SER A 81 -4.94 25.51 18.23
N HIS A 82 -5.05 24.25 17.85
CA HIS A 82 -5.19 23.90 16.44
C HIS A 82 -6.58 24.32 15.94
N PRO A 83 -6.69 24.65 14.62
CA PRO A 83 -7.68 25.57 14.06
C PRO A 83 -9.13 25.21 14.41
N PRO A 84 -10.10 26.15 14.17
CA PRO A 84 -11.52 25.97 14.48
C PRO A 84 -12.13 24.67 13.95
N THR A 85 -11.55 24.11 12.88
CA THR A 85 -11.91 22.82 12.31
C THR A 85 -11.63 21.62 13.23
N ALA A 86 -10.74 21.77 14.23
CA ALA A 86 -10.48 20.72 15.21
C ALA A 86 -11.61 20.59 16.25
N ASP A 87 -12.43 21.63 16.44
CA ASP A 87 -13.62 21.61 17.31
C ASP A 87 -14.86 21.04 16.63
N GLY A 88 -14.71 20.08 15.74
CA GLY A 88 -15.80 19.39 15.06
C GLY A 88 -15.99 17.94 15.55
N ASP A 89 -17.19 17.38 15.30
CA ASP A 89 -17.51 15.99 15.67
C ASP A 89 -16.58 15.00 14.99
N TRP A 90 -16.18 15.25 13.75
CA TRP A 90 -15.19 14.46 13.03
C TRP A 90 -13.86 14.37 13.80
N CYS A 91 -13.27 15.50 14.15
CA CYS A 91 -11.99 15.55 14.83
C CYS A 91 -12.09 14.90 16.23
N TRP A 92 -13.18 15.19 16.96
CA TRP A 92 -13.44 14.59 18.26
C TRP A 92 -13.49 13.06 18.15
N ALA A 93 -14.28 12.52 17.21
CA ALA A 93 -14.43 11.08 17.00
C ALA A 93 -13.08 10.42 16.60
N ARG A 94 -12.31 11.07 15.71
CA ARG A 94 -10.99 10.54 15.29
C ARG A 94 -9.97 10.57 16.42
N CYS A 95 -9.97 11.60 17.24
CA CYS A 95 -9.10 11.63 18.43
C CYS A 95 -9.41 10.49 19.41
N ARG A 96 -10.70 10.16 19.61
CA ARG A 96 -11.12 9.04 20.47
C ARG A 96 -10.69 7.69 19.88
N GLU A 97 -11.05 7.43 18.66
CA GLU A 97 -10.70 6.19 17.95
C GLU A 97 -9.18 5.93 17.96
N PHE A 98 -8.38 6.96 17.64
CA PHE A 98 -6.94 6.85 17.67
C PHE A 98 -6.44 6.60 19.10
N GLN A 99 -6.96 7.31 20.10
CA GLN A 99 -6.51 7.21 21.49
C GLN A 99 -6.83 5.85 22.11
N GLU A 100 -7.95 5.22 21.74
CA GLU A 100 -8.32 3.87 22.17
C GLU A 100 -7.36 2.82 21.62
N ASN A 101 -6.93 2.97 20.37
CA ASN A 101 -6.07 2.03 19.66
C ASN A 101 -5.00 2.77 18.86
N PRO A 102 -3.94 3.29 19.51
CA PRO A 102 -2.98 4.19 18.85
C PRO A 102 -1.95 3.48 17.96
N ASP A 103 -1.68 2.21 18.18
CA ASP A 103 -0.54 1.51 17.60
C ASP A 103 -0.98 0.26 16.83
N GLY A 104 -0.21 -0.11 15.80
CA GLY A 104 -0.49 -1.29 14.97
C GLY A 104 -1.55 -1.07 13.89
N TYR A 105 -1.99 0.16 13.68
CA TYR A 105 -2.97 0.52 12.66
C TYR A 105 -2.32 1.21 11.45
N LEU A 106 -2.95 0.99 10.29
CA LEU A 106 -2.71 1.73 9.06
C LEU A 106 -3.88 2.70 8.84
N ASP A 107 -3.66 3.94 9.25
CA ASP A 107 -4.60 5.05 9.14
C ASP A 107 -4.56 5.65 7.73
N LEU A 108 -5.43 5.21 6.86
CA LEU A 108 -5.60 5.77 5.52
C LEU A 108 -6.81 6.69 5.53
N TRP A 109 -6.56 7.99 5.55
CA TRP A 109 -7.61 9.01 5.58
C TRP A 109 -7.57 9.85 4.32
N ALA A 110 -8.71 10.36 3.94
CA ALA A 110 -8.83 11.30 2.84
C ALA A 110 -7.88 12.50 3.02
N ARG A 111 -7.43 13.06 1.92
CA ARG A 111 -6.53 14.22 1.96
C ARG A 111 -7.19 15.39 2.67
N GLU A 112 -6.41 16.15 3.46
CA GLU A 112 -6.88 17.32 4.25
C GLU A 112 -7.88 16.97 5.36
N HIS A 113 -7.96 15.71 5.81
CA HIS A 113 -8.82 15.25 6.90
C HIS A 113 -8.10 15.20 8.26
N LEU A 114 -7.09 16.04 8.49
CA LEU A 114 -6.36 16.23 9.75
C LEU A 114 -5.57 15.00 10.26
N LYS A 115 -5.33 13.98 9.43
CA LYS A 115 -4.64 12.75 9.86
C LYS A 115 -3.29 13.01 10.54
N SER A 116 -2.40 13.75 9.87
CA SER A 116 -1.07 14.08 10.40
C SER A 116 -1.14 15.04 11.61
N THR A 117 -2.13 15.93 11.63
CA THR A 117 -2.38 16.85 12.75
C THR A 117 -2.76 16.10 14.02
N ILE A 118 -3.64 15.10 13.91
CA ILE A 118 -4.10 14.31 15.05
C ILE A 118 -3.04 13.30 15.46
N ILE A 119 -2.52 12.49 14.52
CA ILE A 119 -1.71 11.32 14.84
C ILE A 119 -0.24 11.67 14.96
N THR A 120 0.34 12.30 13.94
CA THR A 120 1.79 12.59 13.92
C THR A 120 2.15 13.75 14.81
N PHE A 121 1.39 14.84 14.78
CA PHE A 121 1.68 16.03 15.58
C PHE A 121 1.17 15.88 17.02
N ALA A 122 -0.14 15.95 17.26
CA ALA A 122 -0.69 15.94 18.61
C ALA A 122 -0.48 14.61 19.35
N GLY A 123 -0.61 13.48 18.64
CA GLY A 123 -0.38 12.15 19.20
C GLY A 123 1.07 11.92 19.63
N THR A 124 2.05 12.46 18.89
CA THR A 124 3.47 12.40 19.29
C THR A 124 3.75 13.31 20.47
N ILE A 125 3.21 14.52 20.50
CA ILE A 125 3.32 15.41 21.68
C ILE A 125 2.73 14.73 22.91
N GLN A 126 1.54 14.15 22.83
CA GLN A 126 0.91 13.45 23.94
C GLN A 126 1.77 12.30 24.47
N GLU A 127 2.39 11.50 23.59
CA GLU A 127 3.31 10.43 23.99
C GLU A 127 4.51 10.95 24.79
N ILE A 128 5.10 12.07 24.34
CA ILE A 128 6.23 12.71 25.03
C ILE A 128 5.82 13.23 26.41
N LEU A 129 4.63 13.84 26.49
CA LEU A 129 4.10 14.34 27.77
C LEU A 129 3.76 13.21 28.76
N ARG A 130 3.37 12.04 28.27
CA ARG A 130 3.14 10.83 29.08
C ARG A 130 4.43 10.17 29.54
N ASN A 131 5.41 10.11 28.64
CA ASN A 131 6.70 9.49 28.89
C ASN A 131 7.83 10.27 28.22
N PRO A 132 8.52 11.18 28.94
CA PRO A 132 9.62 11.95 28.36
C PRO A 132 10.84 11.11 27.92
N ASN A 133 10.93 9.87 28.40
CA ASN A 133 11.99 8.93 28.00
C ASN A 133 11.72 8.23 26.66
N VAL A 134 10.53 8.42 26.07
CA VAL A 134 10.20 7.83 24.76
C VAL A 134 11.16 8.31 23.67
N THR A 135 11.52 7.39 22.78
CA THR A 135 12.29 7.70 21.57
C THR A 135 11.40 7.51 20.35
N VAL A 136 11.20 8.57 19.58
CA VAL A 136 10.30 8.62 18.44
C VAL A 136 11.08 8.85 17.15
N GLY A 137 10.93 7.94 16.18
CA GLY A 137 11.40 8.14 14.81
C GLY A 137 10.23 8.48 13.89
N ILE A 138 10.21 9.68 13.31
CA ILE A 138 9.23 10.07 12.29
C ILE A 138 9.84 9.79 10.92
N PHE A 139 9.16 8.96 10.14
CA PHE A 139 9.54 8.58 8.77
C PHE A 139 8.53 9.13 7.78
N SER A 140 9.01 9.80 6.73
CA SER A 140 8.21 10.20 5.58
C SER A 140 8.93 9.78 4.29
N PHE A 141 8.31 9.92 3.13
CA PHE A 141 8.93 9.58 1.85
C PHE A 141 10.33 10.18 1.71
N SER A 142 10.48 11.46 2.06
CA SER A 142 11.76 12.15 2.05
C SER A 142 12.06 12.82 3.39
N ARG A 143 13.35 13.02 3.68
CA ARG A 143 13.78 13.64 4.93
C ARG A 143 13.27 15.08 5.11
N PRO A 144 13.18 15.95 4.08
CA PRO A 144 12.58 17.27 4.23
C PRO A 144 11.15 17.27 4.72
N ILE A 145 10.32 16.31 4.27
CA ILE A 145 8.92 16.17 4.73
C ILE A 145 8.90 15.77 6.21
N ALA A 146 9.67 14.77 6.60
CA ALA A 146 9.76 14.35 8.01
C ALA A 146 10.25 15.46 8.94
N LYS A 147 11.24 16.26 8.49
CA LYS A 147 11.71 17.46 9.24
C LYS A 147 10.63 18.51 9.44
N GLY A 148 9.68 18.64 8.50
CA GLY A 148 8.54 19.54 8.65
C GLY A 148 7.69 19.21 9.89
N PHE A 149 7.43 17.93 10.15
CA PHE A 149 6.73 17.48 11.36
C PHE A 149 7.55 17.74 12.63
N LEU A 150 8.85 17.42 12.59
CA LEU A 150 9.73 17.72 13.72
C LEU A 150 9.82 19.22 14.02
N ALA A 151 9.90 20.06 12.99
CA ALA A 151 9.92 21.52 13.12
C ALA A 151 8.63 22.05 13.76
N GLN A 152 7.47 21.47 13.41
CA GLN A 152 6.19 21.83 13.99
C GLN A 152 6.15 21.48 15.50
N ILE A 153 6.55 20.27 15.88
CA ILE A 153 6.61 19.83 17.30
C ILE A 153 7.60 20.70 18.07
N LYS A 154 8.78 20.94 17.50
CA LYS A 154 9.83 21.78 18.10
C LYS A 154 9.32 23.19 18.39
N ARG A 155 8.64 23.83 17.41
CA ARG A 155 8.06 25.17 17.57
C ARG A 155 7.01 25.19 18.67
N GLU A 156 6.17 24.17 18.76
CA GLU A 156 5.15 24.08 19.81
C GLU A 156 5.78 24.04 21.21
N PHE A 157 6.86 23.30 21.37
CA PHE A 157 7.60 23.26 22.64
C PHE A 157 8.36 24.55 22.97
N GLU A 158 8.71 25.36 21.95
CA GLU A 158 9.37 26.65 22.12
C GLU A 158 8.39 27.78 22.44
N GLU A 159 7.26 27.83 21.75
CA GLU A 159 6.39 29.03 21.69
C GLU A 159 5.11 28.89 22.51
N ASN A 160 4.58 27.66 22.71
CA ASN A 160 3.32 27.48 23.42
C ASN A 160 3.49 27.72 24.92
N GLN A 161 3.09 28.91 25.37
CA GLN A 161 3.23 29.32 26.79
C GLN A 161 2.40 28.45 27.74
N MET A 162 1.20 28.04 27.33
CA MET A 162 0.33 27.20 28.14
C MET A 162 0.95 25.80 28.31
N LEU A 163 1.42 25.18 27.26
CA LEU A 163 2.06 23.87 27.29
C LEU A 163 3.31 23.89 28.21
N ARG A 164 4.13 24.94 28.08
CA ARG A 164 5.34 25.12 28.87
C ARG A 164 5.03 25.38 30.36
N ALA A 165 3.96 26.11 30.63
CA ALA A 165 3.51 26.36 32.02
C ALA A 165 2.97 25.08 32.70
N LEU A 166 2.31 24.20 31.91
CA LEU A 166 1.76 22.93 32.39
C LEU A 166 2.84 21.86 32.61
N PHE A 167 3.93 21.88 31.83
CA PHE A 167 4.97 20.84 31.80
C PHE A 167 6.40 21.39 31.97
N PRO A 168 6.68 22.21 33.01
CA PRO A 168 8.01 22.79 33.23
C PRO A 168 9.08 21.75 33.61
N ASP A 169 8.66 20.58 34.06
CA ASP A 169 9.48 19.41 34.37
C ASP A 169 9.92 18.62 33.11
N ILE A 170 9.18 18.74 31.99
CA ILE A 170 9.46 18.06 30.74
C ILE A 170 10.06 19.03 29.71
N LEU A 171 9.55 20.25 29.64
CA LEU A 171 9.95 21.22 28.62
C LEU A 171 11.04 22.17 29.14
N TRP A 172 12.03 22.44 28.29
CA TRP A 172 13.12 23.35 28.62
C TRP A 172 12.64 24.80 28.61
N GLU A 173 13.13 25.61 29.52
CA GLU A 173 12.87 27.06 29.52
C GLU A 173 13.57 27.74 28.32
N LYS A 174 14.82 27.36 28.06
CA LYS A 174 15.64 27.85 26.94
C LYS A 174 16.19 26.66 26.16
N PRO A 175 15.36 25.99 25.35
CA PRO A 175 15.75 24.72 24.71
C PRO A 175 16.99 24.84 23.82
N TRP A 176 17.20 25.99 23.16
CA TRP A 176 18.39 26.25 22.34
C TRP A 176 19.71 26.37 23.13
N ALA A 177 19.65 26.64 24.45
CA ALA A 177 20.79 26.74 25.32
C ALA A 177 20.97 25.51 26.22
N ASP A 178 19.87 24.96 26.71
CA ASP A 178 19.88 23.98 27.81
C ASP A 178 19.72 22.54 27.33
N ALA A 179 19.09 22.31 26.14
CA ALA A 179 18.85 20.98 25.65
C ALA A 179 20.15 20.36 25.05
N PRO A 180 20.42 19.07 25.29
CA PRO A 180 21.58 18.37 24.71
C PRO A 180 21.53 18.31 23.18
N LYS A 181 20.33 18.26 22.61
CA LYS A 181 20.04 18.35 21.17
C LYS A 181 18.75 19.11 20.94
N TRP A 182 18.79 20.09 20.04
CA TRP A 182 17.62 20.90 19.72
C TRP A 182 17.67 21.42 18.28
N SER A 183 17.66 20.52 17.33
CA SER A 183 17.68 20.87 15.91
C SER A 183 16.89 19.89 15.05
N GLU A 184 16.44 20.35 13.90
CA GLU A 184 15.71 19.51 12.94
C GLU A 184 16.59 18.46 12.27
N ASP A 185 17.92 18.65 12.28
CA ASP A 185 18.89 17.72 11.70
C ASP A 185 19.29 16.58 12.64
N SER A 186 19.46 16.88 13.93
CA SER A 186 19.94 15.92 14.91
C SER A 186 18.84 15.42 15.87
N GLY A 187 17.64 15.98 15.73
CA GLY A 187 16.52 15.71 16.64
C GLY A 187 16.45 16.65 17.84
N ILE A 188 15.42 16.48 18.66
CA ILE A 188 15.19 17.23 19.90
C ILE A 188 15.16 16.29 21.09
N ILE A 189 15.71 16.75 22.22
CA ILE A 189 15.68 16.06 23.52
C ILE A 189 14.98 16.96 24.54
N VAL A 190 13.86 16.49 25.08
CA VAL A 190 13.18 17.12 26.21
C VAL A 190 13.89 16.75 27.53
N ARG A 191 13.46 17.34 28.66
CA ARG A 191 13.95 16.91 29.98
C ARG A 191 13.48 15.49 30.25
N ARG A 192 14.42 14.59 30.57
CA ARG A 192 14.17 13.16 30.80
C ARG A 192 15.22 12.60 31.77
N ASP A 193 14.84 11.60 32.55
CA ASP A 193 15.72 10.94 33.51
C ASP A 193 16.65 9.92 32.88
N GLY A 194 16.16 9.27 31.79
CA GLY A 194 16.93 8.28 31.07
C GLY A 194 17.94 8.90 30.09
N ASN A 195 18.93 8.10 29.70
CA ASN A 195 19.91 8.47 28.67
C ASN A 195 19.91 7.51 27.49
N PRO A 196 18.80 7.38 26.75
CA PRO A 196 18.79 6.60 25.51
C PRO A 196 19.69 7.26 24.46
N LYS A 197 20.26 6.46 23.58
CA LYS A 197 21.13 6.93 22.48
C LYS A 197 20.38 7.85 21.50
N GLU A 198 19.10 7.56 21.27
CA GLU A 198 18.23 8.31 20.39
C GLU A 198 17.71 9.58 21.05
N ALA A 199 17.46 10.62 20.27
CA ALA A 199 16.77 11.80 20.76
C ALA A 199 15.29 11.47 21.08
N THR A 200 14.60 12.37 21.76
CA THR A 200 13.17 12.22 22.03
C THR A 200 12.38 12.14 20.74
N VAL A 201 12.70 12.99 19.74
CA VAL A 201 12.15 12.91 18.39
C VAL A 201 13.25 13.12 17.38
N GLU A 202 13.31 12.25 16.37
CA GLU A 202 14.20 12.36 15.22
C GLU A 202 13.37 12.20 13.91
N ALA A 203 13.82 12.83 12.82
CA ALA A 203 13.11 12.85 11.53
C ALA A 203 13.97 12.27 10.41
N TRP A 204 13.43 11.32 9.67
CA TRP A 204 14.14 10.55 8.66
C TRP A 204 13.33 10.41 7.37
N GLY A 205 14.05 10.40 6.24
CA GLY A 205 13.47 9.96 4.97
C GLY A 205 13.46 8.44 4.87
N LEU A 206 12.37 7.86 4.45
CA LEU A 206 12.27 6.41 4.27
C LEU A 206 13.17 5.94 3.12
N VAL A 207 13.19 6.68 2.02
CA VAL A 207 13.93 6.35 0.80
C VAL A 207 15.31 7.04 0.76
N ASP A 208 15.39 8.24 1.33
CA ASP A 208 16.60 9.07 1.38
C ASP A 208 17.05 9.33 2.83
N GLY A 209 18.12 8.72 3.25
CA GLY A 209 18.72 9.02 4.55
C GLY A 209 18.14 8.26 5.74
N GLN A 210 17.72 7.05 5.54
CA GLN A 210 17.34 6.13 6.62
C GLN A 210 18.54 5.83 7.52
N PRO A 211 18.40 5.89 8.87
CA PRO A 211 19.52 5.61 9.77
C PRO A 211 19.80 4.11 9.85
N THR A 212 21.07 3.73 10.09
CA THR A 212 21.48 2.31 10.16
C THR A 212 21.66 1.76 11.57
N SER A 213 21.65 2.61 12.60
CA SER A 213 22.02 2.21 13.96
C SER A 213 21.17 2.87 15.04
N LYS A 214 19.88 3.00 14.79
CA LYS A 214 18.90 3.57 15.72
C LYS A 214 17.90 2.52 16.17
N HIS A 215 17.31 2.72 17.37
CA HIS A 215 16.27 1.85 17.90
C HIS A 215 15.21 2.69 18.59
N TYR A 216 14.08 2.90 17.91
CA TYR A 216 12.98 3.72 18.43
C TYR A 216 11.93 2.88 19.14
N GLN A 217 11.41 3.41 20.25
CA GLN A 217 10.26 2.84 20.95
C GLN A 217 8.94 3.11 20.22
N LEU A 218 8.89 4.20 19.44
CA LEU A 218 7.76 4.53 18.58
C LEU A 218 8.26 4.95 17.21
N MET A 219 7.76 4.30 16.16
CA MET A 219 7.97 4.67 14.77
C MET A 219 6.68 5.18 14.16
N VAL A 220 6.71 6.41 13.66
CA VAL A 220 5.57 7.06 12.98
C VAL A 220 5.90 7.20 11.51
N TYR A 221 5.16 6.51 10.66
CA TYR A 221 5.29 6.55 9.21
C TYR A 221 4.19 7.44 8.63
N ASP A 222 4.52 8.67 8.26
CA ASP A 222 3.56 9.64 7.74
C ASP A 222 3.88 10.05 6.31
N ASP A 223 2.89 9.89 5.43
CA ASP A 223 2.98 10.17 3.99
C ASP A 223 4.25 9.56 3.34
N VAL A 224 4.53 8.28 3.66
CA VAL A 224 5.65 7.52 3.06
C VAL A 224 5.38 7.17 1.59
N ILE A 225 4.13 7.26 1.15
CA ILE A 225 3.71 7.13 -0.24
C ILE A 225 3.31 8.51 -0.76
N THR A 226 3.85 8.86 -1.93
CA THR A 226 3.59 10.13 -2.62
C THR A 226 3.34 9.88 -4.11
N LYS A 227 2.91 10.89 -4.85
CA LYS A 227 2.77 10.77 -6.31
C LYS A 227 4.07 10.35 -7.00
N SER A 228 5.22 10.85 -6.53
CA SER A 228 6.53 10.48 -7.09
C SER A 228 6.92 9.03 -6.76
N SER A 229 6.54 8.53 -5.59
CA SER A 229 6.84 7.15 -5.18
C SER A 229 5.99 6.09 -5.89
N THR A 230 4.91 6.50 -6.54
CA THR A 230 4.03 5.61 -7.32
C THR A 230 4.14 5.84 -8.82
N SER A 231 5.16 6.58 -9.29
CA SER A 231 5.34 6.91 -10.71
C SER A 231 5.78 5.73 -11.57
N THR A 232 6.45 4.75 -10.99
CA THR A 232 6.89 3.52 -11.65
C THR A 232 6.81 2.33 -10.68
N THR A 233 6.63 1.13 -11.21
CA THR A 233 6.65 -0.12 -10.42
C THR A 233 7.99 -0.30 -9.66
N GLU A 234 9.10 0.12 -10.27
CA GLU A 234 10.42 0.08 -9.62
C GLU A 234 10.46 1.00 -8.38
N MET A 235 9.85 2.18 -8.46
CA MET A 235 9.79 3.10 -7.33
C MET A 235 8.90 2.56 -6.21
N ILE A 236 7.75 1.97 -6.54
CA ILE A 236 6.87 1.30 -5.56
C ILE A 236 7.65 0.18 -4.84
N ARG A 237 8.36 -0.68 -5.60
CA ARG A 237 9.19 -1.75 -5.04
C ARG A 237 10.27 -1.19 -4.13
N LYS A 238 10.97 -0.13 -4.54
CA LYS A 238 12.01 0.52 -3.74
C LYS A 238 11.46 1.05 -2.41
N VAL A 239 10.29 1.69 -2.42
CA VAL A 239 9.65 2.19 -1.18
C VAL A 239 9.28 1.03 -0.26
N THR A 240 8.78 -0.07 -0.82
CA THR A 240 8.44 -1.28 -0.06
C THR A 240 9.69 -1.91 0.58
N GLU A 241 10.77 -2.06 -0.17
CA GLU A 241 12.05 -2.56 0.35
C GLU A 241 12.61 -1.65 1.47
N MET A 242 12.53 -0.34 1.30
CA MET A 242 12.97 0.62 2.32
C MET A 242 12.09 0.57 3.58
N TRP A 243 10.77 0.39 3.40
CA TRP A 243 9.86 0.15 4.52
C TRP A 243 10.24 -1.13 5.28
N GLU A 244 10.47 -2.24 4.58
CA GLU A 244 10.89 -3.51 5.19
C GLU A 244 12.19 -3.35 6.01
N LEU A 245 13.19 -2.69 5.45
CA LEU A 245 14.46 -2.42 6.13
C LEU A 245 14.26 -1.54 7.38
N SER A 246 13.34 -0.56 7.32
CA SER A 246 13.07 0.33 8.44
C SER A 246 12.49 -0.39 9.66
N LEU A 247 11.85 -1.55 9.48
CA LEU A 247 11.25 -2.32 10.59
C LEU A 247 12.29 -2.75 11.63
N ALA A 248 13.55 -2.91 11.22
CA ALA A 248 14.67 -3.21 12.11
C ALA A 248 15.12 -2.03 13.00
N LEU A 249 14.59 -0.82 12.76
CA LEU A 249 14.88 0.37 13.56
C LEU A 249 13.99 0.51 14.81
N GLY A 250 13.08 -0.42 15.03
CA GLY A 250 12.28 -0.49 16.25
C GLY A 250 13.00 -1.25 17.36
N THR A 251 12.70 -0.92 18.63
CA THR A 251 13.03 -1.78 19.78
C THR A 251 12.21 -3.08 19.71
N MET A 252 12.56 -4.10 20.51
CA MET A 252 11.79 -5.36 20.59
C MET A 252 10.30 -5.12 20.85
N ASP A 253 9.98 -4.17 21.73
CA ASP A 253 8.60 -3.77 22.05
C ASP A 253 8.18 -2.50 21.29
N GLY A 254 8.86 -2.21 20.19
CA GLY A 254 8.66 -0.99 19.40
C GLY A 254 7.27 -0.92 18.78
N ARG A 255 6.58 0.19 19.02
CA ARG A 255 5.25 0.48 18.49
C ARG A 255 5.36 1.15 17.12
N ARG A 256 4.35 0.93 16.27
CA ARG A 256 4.31 1.49 14.91
C ARG A 256 2.96 2.12 14.62
N ARG A 257 2.99 3.28 13.98
CA ARG A 257 1.83 4.02 13.49
C ARG A 257 2.05 4.32 12.02
N TYR A 258 1.12 3.95 11.18
CA TYR A 258 1.17 4.23 9.75
C TYR A 258 0.05 5.18 9.38
N ILE A 259 0.41 6.28 8.73
CA ILE A 259 -0.52 7.35 8.36
C ILE A 259 -0.31 7.69 6.89
N GLY A 260 -1.38 7.74 6.11
CA GLY A 260 -1.24 8.08 4.71
C GLY A 260 -2.52 8.32 3.95
N THR A 261 -2.35 8.48 2.66
CA THR A 261 -3.42 8.59 1.66
C THR A 261 -3.06 7.70 0.48
N ARG A 262 -4.03 7.07 -0.16
CA ARG A 262 -3.80 6.20 -1.31
C ARG A 262 -3.44 7.02 -2.56
N TYR A 263 -2.52 6.49 -3.37
CA TYR A 263 -2.10 7.07 -4.64
C TYR A 263 -2.18 6.08 -5.80
N ASP A 264 -2.00 4.80 -5.52
CA ASP A 264 -1.98 3.74 -6.51
C ASP A 264 -2.58 2.44 -5.96
N TYR A 265 -3.05 1.57 -6.86
CA TYR A 265 -3.61 0.27 -6.47
C TYR A 265 -2.55 -0.61 -5.80
N ALA A 266 -1.35 -0.67 -6.36
CA ALA A 266 -0.25 -1.53 -5.92
C ALA A 266 0.75 -0.80 -5.00
N ASP A 267 0.36 0.30 -4.35
CA ASP A 267 1.25 1.05 -3.46
C ASP A 267 1.67 0.23 -2.23
N THR A 268 2.71 0.67 -1.52
CA THR A 268 3.22 -0.03 -0.33
C THR A 268 2.17 -0.20 0.77
N TYR A 269 1.14 0.66 0.85
CA TYR A 269 0.03 0.46 1.79
C TYR A 269 -0.77 -0.79 1.45
N ARG A 270 -0.92 -1.12 0.15
CA ARG A 270 -1.52 -2.39 -0.25
C ARG A 270 -0.71 -3.58 0.25
N VAL A 271 0.61 -3.53 0.12
CA VAL A 271 1.52 -4.59 0.63
C VAL A 271 1.40 -4.74 2.15
N ILE A 272 1.31 -3.62 2.89
CA ILE A 272 1.11 -3.64 4.35
C ILE A 272 -0.21 -4.33 4.72
N MET A 273 -1.29 -4.05 3.97
CA MET A 273 -2.60 -4.68 4.18
C MET A 273 -2.58 -6.17 3.84
N ASP A 274 -2.06 -6.55 2.68
CA ASP A 274 -2.01 -7.94 2.21
C ASP A 274 -1.16 -8.84 3.14
N ARG A 275 -0.08 -8.29 3.70
CA ARG A 275 0.75 -8.98 4.69
C ARG A 275 0.18 -8.92 6.11
N GLN A 276 -0.94 -8.25 6.32
CA GLN A 276 -1.52 -8.03 7.65
C GLN A 276 -0.53 -7.43 8.66
N ALA A 277 0.42 -6.62 8.16
CA ALA A 277 1.44 -5.99 8.99
C ALA A 277 0.90 -4.85 9.87
N ALA A 278 -0.28 -4.32 9.53
CA ALA A 278 -1.06 -3.38 10.32
C ALA A 278 -2.56 -3.54 9.99
N ILE A 279 -3.42 -3.19 10.94
CA ILE A 279 -4.87 -3.23 10.78
C ILE A 279 -5.31 -1.98 10.01
N PRO A 280 -5.95 -2.08 8.84
CA PRO A 280 -6.40 -0.90 8.10
C PRO A 280 -7.54 -0.19 8.81
N ARG A 281 -7.46 1.15 8.90
CA ARG A 281 -8.46 2.05 9.42
C ARG A 281 -8.72 3.13 8.37
N LEU A 282 -9.82 2.96 7.63
CA LEU A 282 -10.10 3.74 6.42
C LEU A 282 -11.12 4.84 6.72
N HIS A 283 -10.75 6.08 6.41
CA HIS A 283 -11.66 7.23 6.55
C HIS A 283 -11.72 8.02 5.23
N PRO A 284 -12.57 7.59 4.27
CA PRO A 284 -12.81 8.34 3.05
C PRO A 284 -13.55 9.66 3.34
N ALA A 285 -13.53 10.57 2.37
CA ALA A 285 -14.20 11.88 2.48
C ALA A 285 -15.73 11.78 2.43
N GLU A 286 -16.27 10.69 1.92
CA GLU A 286 -17.70 10.39 1.83
C GLU A 286 -17.94 9.00 2.43
N ASP A 287 -19.09 8.84 3.11
CA ASP A 287 -19.53 7.52 3.59
C ASP A 287 -20.08 6.64 2.45
N GLU A 288 -20.56 5.43 2.76
CA GLU A 288 -21.10 4.48 1.79
C GLU A 288 -22.35 5.03 1.04
N ALA A 289 -23.07 5.97 1.63
CA ALA A 289 -24.21 6.64 1.02
C ALA A 289 -23.78 7.89 0.19
N GLY A 290 -22.47 8.18 0.14
CA GLY A 290 -21.93 9.36 -0.55
C GLY A 290 -22.12 10.65 0.21
N VAL A 291 -22.38 10.60 1.54
CA VAL A 291 -22.52 11.79 2.38
C VAL A 291 -21.15 12.25 2.86
N PRO A 292 -20.81 13.55 2.75
CA PRO A 292 -19.57 14.09 3.27
C PRO A 292 -19.42 13.86 4.78
N VAL A 293 -18.24 13.41 5.21
CA VAL A 293 -17.98 13.11 6.63
C VAL A 293 -17.32 14.26 7.39
N TYR A 294 -16.63 15.15 6.68
CA TYR A 294 -15.88 16.27 7.29
C TYR A 294 -15.98 17.57 6.50
N MET A 295 -15.68 17.53 5.21
CA MET A 295 -15.78 18.70 4.31
C MET A 295 -17.23 18.94 3.90
N THR A 296 -17.54 20.16 3.45
CA THR A 296 -18.86 20.45 2.86
C THR A 296 -19.01 19.81 1.47
N ARG A 297 -20.25 19.60 1.03
CA ARG A 297 -20.55 19.07 -0.30
C ARG A 297 -19.95 19.94 -1.41
N GLU A 298 -20.09 21.24 -1.29
CA GLU A 298 -19.60 22.22 -2.28
C GLU A 298 -18.08 22.10 -2.46
N LEU A 299 -17.34 21.97 -1.36
CA LEU A 299 -15.88 21.81 -1.37
C LEU A 299 -15.47 20.47 -1.98
N LEU A 300 -16.17 19.38 -1.69
CA LEU A 300 -15.88 18.08 -2.30
C LEU A 300 -16.19 18.08 -3.80
N ASP A 301 -17.26 18.73 -4.24
CA ASP A 301 -17.61 18.88 -5.65
C ASP A 301 -16.59 19.74 -6.40
N GLU A 302 -16.06 20.79 -5.78
CA GLU A 302 -14.95 21.57 -6.32
C GLU A 302 -13.69 20.72 -6.47
N LYS A 303 -13.32 19.96 -5.44
CA LYS A 303 -12.18 19.04 -5.48
C LYS A 303 -12.36 17.95 -6.55
N ARG A 304 -13.55 17.39 -6.69
CA ARG A 304 -13.87 16.39 -7.72
C ARG A 304 -13.64 16.95 -9.13
N ARG A 305 -14.06 18.21 -9.38
CA ARG A 305 -13.83 18.89 -10.67
C ARG A 305 -12.35 19.20 -10.91
N SER A 306 -11.63 19.66 -9.88
CA SER A 306 -10.25 20.15 -10.02
C SER A 306 -9.20 19.01 -10.03
N MET A 307 -9.40 17.94 -9.26
CA MET A 307 -8.45 16.83 -9.14
C MET A 307 -8.57 15.80 -10.28
N GLY A 308 -9.71 15.77 -10.95
CA GLY A 308 -10.06 14.71 -11.89
C GLY A 308 -10.47 13.40 -11.19
N PRO A 309 -11.15 12.50 -11.92
CA PRO A 309 -11.85 11.35 -11.31
C PRO A 309 -10.91 10.37 -10.63
N PHE A 310 -9.80 9.99 -11.25
CA PHE A 310 -8.83 9.04 -10.67
C PHE A 310 -8.20 9.59 -9.39
N THR A 311 -7.69 10.83 -9.42
CA THR A 311 -7.03 11.43 -8.25
C THR A 311 -8.02 11.62 -7.10
N TYR A 312 -9.25 12.05 -7.41
CA TYR A 312 -10.31 12.16 -6.41
C TYR A 312 -10.63 10.81 -5.78
N SER A 313 -10.85 9.78 -6.61
CA SER A 313 -11.13 8.44 -6.12
C SER A 313 -10.00 7.89 -5.24
N ALA A 314 -8.75 8.03 -5.67
CA ALA A 314 -7.61 7.57 -4.90
C ALA A 314 -7.42 8.33 -3.58
N GLN A 315 -7.42 9.67 -3.63
CA GLN A 315 -7.01 10.50 -2.50
C GLN A 315 -8.17 10.92 -1.58
N MET A 316 -9.39 11.03 -2.11
CA MET A 316 -10.56 11.42 -1.32
C MET A 316 -11.40 10.21 -0.92
N LEU A 317 -11.62 9.23 -1.82
CA LEU A 317 -12.39 8.03 -1.53
C LEU A 317 -11.52 6.84 -1.10
N LEU A 318 -10.18 6.98 -1.09
CA LEU A 318 -9.20 5.95 -0.75
C LEU A 318 -9.27 4.70 -1.65
N ASN A 319 -9.91 4.85 -2.80
CA ASN A 319 -10.08 3.82 -3.81
C ASN A 319 -9.33 4.18 -5.09
N PRO A 320 -8.07 3.80 -5.26
CA PRO A 320 -7.28 4.11 -6.45
C PRO A 320 -7.76 3.38 -7.72
N VAL A 321 -8.74 2.50 -7.59
CA VAL A 321 -9.29 1.69 -8.70
C VAL A 321 -10.58 2.27 -9.26
N ALA A 322 -11.39 2.98 -8.45
CA ALA A 322 -12.75 3.40 -8.79
C ALA A 322 -12.84 4.81 -9.42
N GLY A 323 -11.95 5.16 -10.34
CA GLY A 323 -12.15 6.39 -11.12
C GLY A 323 -13.43 6.29 -11.97
N SER A 324 -14.24 7.36 -12.06
CA SER A 324 -15.46 7.42 -12.91
C SER A 324 -15.17 7.25 -14.41
N SER A 325 -13.90 7.10 -14.79
CA SER A 325 -13.40 6.75 -16.13
C SER A 325 -12.76 5.36 -16.17
N GLN A 326 -12.96 4.52 -15.15
CA GLN A 326 -12.52 3.13 -15.21
C GLN A 326 -13.29 2.43 -16.33
N SER A 327 -12.53 1.97 -17.32
CA SER A 327 -13.12 1.28 -18.47
C SER A 327 -13.56 -0.15 -18.13
N PHE A 328 -12.92 -0.78 -17.13
CA PHE A 328 -13.16 -2.17 -16.72
C PHE A 328 -13.59 -2.24 -15.24
N LYS A 329 -14.47 -3.20 -14.91
CA LYS A 329 -14.94 -3.44 -13.55
C LYS A 329 -14.53 -4.82 -13.05
N GLU A 330 -14.17 -4.92 -11.77
CA GLU A 330 -13.76 -6.19 -11.14
C GLU A 330 -14.86 -7.25 -11.22
N GLU A 331 -16.11 -6.87 -11.10
CA GLU A 331 -17.28 -7.74 -11.19
C GLU A 331 -17.48 -8.42 -12.56
N TRP A 332 -16.79 -7.93 -13.61
CA TRP A 332 -16.83 -8.53 -14.96
C TRP A 332 -15.80 -9.63 -15.16
N LEU A 333 -14.81 -9.76 -14.26
CA LEU A 333 -13.82 -10.83 -14.33
C LEU A 333 -14.51 -12.18 -14.17
N ARG A 334 -14.20 -13.12 -15.07
CA ARG A 334 -14.67 -14.50 -15.06
C ARG A 334 -13.47 -15.42 -15.10
N TYR A 335 -13.59 -16.52 -14.41
CA TYR A 335 -12.55 -17.54 -14.34
C TYR A 335 -13.10 -18.87 -14.82
N TRP A 336 -12.26 -19.67 -15.50
CA TRP A 336 -12.67 -20.95 -16.01
C TRP A 336 -12.25 -22.10 -15.09
N GLY A 337 -13.07 -23.19 -15.09
CA GLY A 337 -12.71 -24.48 -14.51
C GLY A 337 -12.28 -25.49 -15.58
N ALA A 338 -11.76 -26.64 -15.18
CA ALA A 338 -11.24 -27.67 -16.10
C ALA A 338 -12.24 -28.11 -17.18
N ASP A 339 -13.55 -28.11 -16.89
CA ASP A 339 -14.59 -28.50 -17.85
C ASP A 339 -14.76 -27.48 -19.00
N ASN A 340 -14.41 -26.23 -18.80
CA ASN A 340 -14.51 -25.16 -19.81
C ASN A 340 -13.47 -25.30 -20.92
N LEU A 341 -12.35 -26.02 -20.68
CA LEU A 341 -11.27 -26.16 -21.66
C LEU A 341 -11.50 -27.29 -22.67
N ARG A 342 -12.62 -28.00 -22.57
CA ARG A 342 -12.97 -29.06 -23.52
C ARG A 342 -13.46 -28.47 -24.83
N ASN A 343 -12.99 -29.03 -25.95
CA ASN A 343 -13.44 -28.67 -27.28
C ASN A 343 -13.26 -27.18 -27.62
N LEU A 344 -12.03 -26.66 -27.48
CA LEU A 344 -11.64 -25.32 -27.89
C LEU A 344 -10.85 -25.32 -29.20
N ASN A 345 -11.07 -24.34 -30.04
CA ASN A 345 -10.14 -23.98 -31.10
C ASN A 345 -9.08 -23.02 -30.54
N LEU A 346 -7.81 -23.44 -30.60
CA LEU A 346 -6.72 -22.69 -29.98
C LEU A 346 -6.05 -21.72 -30.95
N TYR A 347 -5.65 -20.57 -30.40
CA TYR A 347 -4.97 -19.47 -31.09
C TYR A 347 -3.84 -18.95 -30.19
N ILE A 348 -2.83 -18.35 -30.82
CA ILE A 348 -1.80 -17.63 -30.07
C ILE A 348 -1.78 -16.18 -30.55
N VAL A 349 -1.68 -15.22 -29.62
CA VAL A 349 -1.41 -13.81 -29.94
C VAL A 349 -0.09 -13.40 -29.29
N VAL A 350 0.72 -12.66 -30.05
CA VAL A 350 2.06 -12.24 -29.66
C VAL A 350 2.21 -10.74 -29.87
N ASP A 351 2.58 -10.03 -28.80
CA ASP A 351 3.05 -8.65 -28.84
C ASP A 351 4.56 -8.64 -28.51
N PRO A 352 5.42 -8.42 -29.50
CA PRO A 352 6.86 -8.47 -29.32
C PRO A 352 7.41 -7.16 -28.78
N ALA A 353 8.24 -7.19 -27.73
CA ALA A 353 9.02 -6.04 -27.30
C ALA A 353 10.15 -5.70 -28.27
N THR A 354 10.48 -4.42 -28.38
CA THR A 354 11.54 -3.94 -29.31
C THR A 354 12.95 -4.25 -28.83
N SER A 355 13.19 -4.48 -27.53
CA SER A 355 14.53 -4.75 -26.98
C SER A 355 14.49 -5.49 -25.65
N LYS A 356 15.64 -6.10 -25.26
CA LYS A 356 15.85 -6.78 -23.96
C LYS A 356 16.45 -5.86 -22.86
N LYS A 357 16.45 -4.55 -23.05
CA LYS A 357 17.00 -3.62 -22.06
C LYS A 357 16.11 -3.60 -20.79
N LYS A 358 16.70 -3.32 -19.63
CA LYS A 358 16.02 -3.34 -18.33
C LYS A 358 14.77 -2.44 -18.25
N ASN A 359 14.70 -1.39 -19.06
CA ASN A 359 13.59 -0.43 -19.12
C ASN A 359 12.77 -0.55 -20.42
N SER A 360 12.84 -1.67 -21.13
CA SER A 360 12.00 -1.91 -22.32
C SER A 360 10.72 -2.64 -21.95
N ASP A 361 9.72 -2.54 -22.83
CA ASP A 361 8.47 -3.28 -22.73
C ASP A 361 8.71 -4.80 -22.70
N TYR A 362 7.75 -5.54 -22.21
CA TYR A 362 7.79 -7.00 -22.18
C TYR A 362 7.21 -7.58 -23.47
N THR A 363 7.81 -8.66 -23.96
CA THR A 363 7.13 -9.53 -24.91
C THR A 363 6.01 -10.26 -24.20
N SER A 364 4.79 -10.14 -24.67
CA SER A 364 3.60 -10.79 -24.13
C SER A 364 3.05 -11.81 -25.14
N MET A 365 2.68 -13.01 -24.66
CA MET A 365 2.03 -14.04 -25.49
C MET A 365 0.85 -14.63 -24.73
N TYR A 366 -0.27 -14.83 -25.44
CA TYR A 366 -1.43 -15.55 -24.93
C TYR A 366 -1.74 -16.76 -25.76
N VAL A 367 -2.06 -17.86 -25.11
CA VAL A 367 -2.76 -18.98 -25.72
C VAL A 367 -4.24 -18.83 -25.43
N LEU A 368 -5.04 -18.69 -26.48
CA LEU A 368 -6.46 -18.38 -26.40
C LEU A 368 -7.28 -19.55 -26.95
N GLY A 369 -8.36 -19.91 -26.28
CA GLY A 369 -9.33 -20.89 -26.75
C GLY A 369 -10.64 -20.23 -27.13
N ALA A 370 -11.10 -20.43 -28.38
CA ALA A 370 -12.45 -20.06 -28.79
C ALA A 370 -13.39 -21.23 -28.48
N GLY A 371 -14.36 -21.04 -27.61
CA GLY A 371 -15.33 -22.03 -27.19
C GLY A 371 -16.55 -22.10 -28.13
N ALA A 372 -17.23 -23.25 -28.17
CA ALA A 372 -18.48 -23.42 -28.89
C ALA A 372 -19.62 -22.51 -28.39
N ASP A 373 -19.49 -22.03 -27.16
CA ASP A 373 -20.37 -21.05 -26.48
C ASP A 373 -20.14 -19.61 -26.94
N GLY A 374 -19.16 -19.37 -27.81
CA GLY A 374 -18.78 -18.05 -28.29
C GLY A 374 -17.92 -17.24 -27.33
N ASN A 375 -17.44 -17.87 -26.24
CA ASN A 375 -16.54 -17.24 -25.28
C ASN A 375 -15.08 -17.48 -25.64
N VAL A 376 -14.20 -16.65 -25.08
CA VAL A 376 -12.74 -16.75 -25.21
C VAL A 376 -12.15 -17.12 -23.85
N TYR A 377 -11.36 -18.18 -23.86
CA TYR A 377 -10.67 -18.71 -22.69
C TYR A 377 -9.18 -18.44 -22.79
N VAL A 378 -8.62 -17.71 -21.85
CA VAL A 378 -7.17 -17.55 -21.74
C VAL A 378 -6.60 -18.82 -21.13
N VAL A 379 -5.98 -19.66 -21.98
CA VAL A 379 -5.48 -20.99 -21.59
C VAL A 379 -4.10 -20.91 -20.95
N ASP A 380 -3.22 -20.07 -21.52
CA ASP A 380 -1.86 -19.85 -21.01
C ASP A 380 -1.37 -18.44 -21.30
N MET A 381 -0.41 -17.97 -20.49
CA MET A 381 0.17 -16.64 -20.59
C MET A 381 1.69 -16.69 -20.47
N VAL A 382 2.37 -15.82 -21.20
CA VAL A 382 3.81 -15.58 -21.10
C VAL A 382 4.05 -14.08 -21.10
N MET A 383 4.91 -13.61 -20.22
CA MET A 383 5.40 -12.24 -20.17
C MET A 383 6.87 -12.25 -19.76
N ASP A 384 7.77 -11.80 -20.65
CA ASP A 384 9.20 -11.72 -20.35
C ASP A 384 9.92 -10.77 -21.29
N ARG A 385 11.12 -10.33 -20.92
CA ARG A 385 12.02 -9.58 -21.82
C ARG A 385 12.87 -10.55 -22.63
N MET A 386 12.51 -10.72 -23.89
CA MET A 386 13.13 -11.69 -24.80
C MET A 386 13.75 -11.00 -26.03
N ASN A 387 14.91 -11.48 -26.45
CA ASN A 387 15.43 -11.14 -27.76
C ASN A 387 14.69 -11.91 -28.87
N LEU A 388 14.95 -11.62 -30.15
CA LEU A 388 14.27 -12.24 -31.29
C LEU A 388 14.37 -13.78 -31.26
N SER A 389 15.55 -14.33 -31.01
CA SER A 389 15.75 -15.78 -30.95
C SER A 389 14.97 -16.42 -29.80
N GLU A 390 15.05 -15.84 -28.60
CA GLU A 390 14.36 -16.33 -27.39
C GLU A 390 12.83 -16.34 -27.58
N ARG A 391 12.26 -15.22 -28.07
CA ARG A 391 10.81 -15.14 -28.28
C ARG A 391 10.33 -16.06 -29.40
N THR A 392 11.15 -16.25 -30.46
CA THR A 392 10.83 -17.22 -31.51
C THR A 392 10.85 -18.64 -30.98
N GLN A 393 11.87 -19.04 -30.21
CA GLN A 393 11.93 -20.36 -29.58
C GLN A 393 10.75 -20.59 -28.61
N LYS A 394 10.37 -19.58 -27.82
CA LYS A 394 9.21 -19.64 -26.93
C LYS A 394 7.91 -19.82 -27.72
N LEU A 395 7.73 -19.06 -28.80
CA LEU A 395 6.58 -19.20 -29.68
C LEU A 395 6.52 -20.62 -30.26
N PHE A 396 7.63 -21.15 -30.79
CA PHE A 396 7.67 -22.51 -31.33
C PHE A 396 7.33 -23.56 -30.27
N SER A 397 7.79 -23.39 -29.05
CA SER A 397 7.43 -24.26 -27.92
C SER A 397 5.91 -24.25 -27.68
N LEU A 398 5.29 -23.08 -27.61
CA LEU A 398 3.85 -22.94 -27.43
C LEU A 398 3.06 -23.55 -28.62
N VAL A 399 3.51 -23.32 -29.84
CA VAL A 399 2.86 -23.90 -31.04
C VAL A 399 2.94 -25.44 -31.06
N ARG A 400 4.07 -26.01 -30.62
CA ARG A 400 4.19 -27.49 -30.50
C ARG A 400 3.26 -28.05 -29.43
N GLN A 401 3.17 -27.35 -28.30
CA GLN A 401 2.38 -27.78 -27.14
C GLN A 401 0.87 -27.65 -27.46
N TYR A 402 0.43 -26.50 -27.96
CA TYR A 402 -0.99 -26.19 -28.06
C TYR A 402 -1.58 -26.38 -29.45
N ARG A 403 -0.76 -26.51 -30.52
CA ARG A 403 -1.18 -26.71 -31.91
C ARG A 403 -2.27 -25.73 -32.33
N PRO A 404 -2.04 -24.39 -32.25
CA PRO A 404 -3.05 -23.39 -32.56
C PRO A 404 -3.46 -23.45 -34.04
N LEU A 405 -4.68 -23.01 -34.33
CA LEU A 405 -5.17 -22.84 -35.70
C LEU A 405 -4.50 -21.67 -36.42
N ASP A 406 -4.15 -20.63 -35.68
CA ASP A 406 -3.45 -19.45 -36.19
C ASP A 406 -2.65 -18.75 -35.08
N VAL A 407 -1.60 -18.05 -35.47
CA VAL A 407 -0.75 -17.21 -34.61
C VAL A 407 -0.86 -15.77 -35.09
N GLY A 408 -1.50 -14.91 -34.30
CA GLY A 408 -1.52 -13.47 -34.53
C GLY A 408 -0.23 -12.84 -33.97
N TYR A 409 0.56 -12.24 -34.85
CA TYR A 409 1.81 -11.58 -34.47
C TYR A 409 1.70 -10.07 -34.70
N GLU A 410 1.85 -9.24 -33.64
CA GLU A 410 1.76 -7.81 -33.78
C GLU A 410 3.00 -7.24 -34.48
N ARG A 411 2.76 -6.39 -35.47
CA ARG A 411 3.79 -5.81 -36.31
C ARG A 411 4.09 -4.38 -35.83
N PHE A 412 5.15 -4.20 -35.08
CA PHE A 412 5.73 -2.90 -34.80
C PHE A 412 6.93 -2.66 -35.71
N GLY A 413 6.75 -1.99 -36.84
CA GLY A 413 7.84 -1.43 -37.64
C GLY A 413 8.92 -2.40 -38.17
N MET A 414 8.96 -3.63 -37.68
CA MET A 414 10.01 -4.62 -37.97
C MET A 414 9.46 -5.80 -38.78
N GLN A 415 9.63 -5.77 -40.09
CA GLN A 415 9.43 -6.94 -40.95
C GLN A 415 10.30 -8.14 -40.58
N ALA A 416 11.42 -7.87 -39.89
CA ALA A 416 12.44 -8.86 -39.55
C ALA A 416 11.93 -10.04 -38.68
N ASP A 417 10.99 -9.81 -37.77
CA ASP A 417 10.53 -10.86 -36.85
C ASP A 417 9.75 -11.96 -37.56
N VAL A 418 8.80 -11.58 -38.38
CA VAL A 418 7.98 -12.56 -39.13
C VAL A 418 8.80 -13.26 -40.21
N GLU A 419 9.73 -12.57 -40.85
CA GLU A 419 10.69 -13.17 -41.79
C GLU A 419 11.56 -14.20 -41.09
N TYR A 420 12.09 -13.89 -39.91
CA TYR A 420 12.88 -14.81 -39.09
C TYR A 420 12.07 -16.03 -38.63
N ILE A 421 10.82 -15.84 -38.22
CA ILE A 421 9.91 -16.96 -37.88
C ILE A 421 9.73 -17.87 -39.11
N ARG A 422 9.48 -17.32 -40.30
CA ARG A 422 9.34 -18.09 -41.53
C ARG A 422 10.62 -18.85 -41.91
N GLU A 423 11.78 -18.22 -41.74
CA GLU A 423 13.08 -18.87 -41.93
C GLU A 423 13.25 -20.07 -40.97
N MET A 424 12.94 -19.86 -39.67
CA MET A 424 13.02 -20.93 -38.67
C MET A 424 12.02 -22.06 -38.95
N GLN A 425 10.81 -21.74 -39.40
CA GLN A 425 9.85 -22.75 -39.87
C GLN A 425 10.43 -23.64 -40.99
N GLY A 426 11.19 -23.03 -41.91
CA GLY A 426 11.88 -23.75 -42.97
C GLY A 426 13.02 -24.61 -42.47
N ARG A 427 13.87 -24.06 -41.54
CA ARG A 427 15.00 -24.78 -40.96
C ARG A 427 14.59 -26.02 -40.14
N GLU A 428 13.49 -25.87 -39.35
CA GLU A 428 13.00 -26.94 -38.49
C GLU A 428 11.99 -27.87 -39.17
N ASN A 429 11.66 -27.60 -40.44
CA ASN A 429 10.58 -28.26 -41.20
C ASN A 429 9.26 -28.33 -40.41
N PHE A 430 8.98 -27.27 -39.66
CA PHE A 430 7.80 -27.15 -38.81
C PHE A 430 7.02 -25.90 -39.16
N ARG A 431 5.88 -26.06 -39.85
CA ARG A 431 5.09 -24.97 -40.41
C ARG A 431 3.77 -24.81 -39.68
N PHE A 432 3.42 -23.56 -39.38
CA PHE A 432 2.15 -23.13 -38.79
C PHE A 432 1.75 -21.77 -39.36
N PRO A 433 0.45 -21.44 -39.40
CA PRO A 433 -0.03 -20.15 -39.88
C PRO A 433 0.44 -19.00 -38.96
N VAL A 434 0.81 -17.87 -39.59
CA VAL A 434 1.14 -16.63 -38.88
C VAL A 434 0.44 -15.49 -39.59
N THR A 435 -0.48 -14.85 -38.88
CA THR A 435 -1.22 -13.66 -39.32
C THR A 435 -0.59 -12.42 -38.72
N GLU A 436 -0.16 -11.49 -39.60
CA GLU A 436 0.41 -10.20 -39.17
C GLU A 436 -0.73 -9.28 -38.71
N LEU A 437 -0.68 -8.83 -37.45
CA LEU A 437 -1.63 -7.90 -36.87
C LEU A 437 -1.06 -6.47 -36.93
N THR A 438 -1.70 -5.62 -37.76
CA THR A 438 -1.32 -4.19 -37.88
C THR A 438 -2.39 -3.31 -37.24
N SER A 439 -2.03 -2.29 -36.50
CA SER A 439 -2.98 -1.34 -35.93
C SER A 439 -2.68 0.09 -36.37
N ILE A 440 -3.74 0.78 -36.80
CA ILE A 440 -3.75 2.22 -37.03
C ILE A 440 -4.40 2.95 -35.80
N VAL A 441 -5.04 2.16 -34.92
CA VAL A 441 -5.79 2.65 -33.77
C VAL A 441 -4.82 2.90 -32.60
N LYS A 442 -5.05 3.97 -31.86
CA LYS A 442 -4.27 4.26 -30.62
C LYS A 442 -4.43 3.12 -29.61
N LYS A 443 -3.41 2.92 -28.79
CA LYS A 443 -3.34 1.86 -27.80
C LYS A 443 -4.54 1.87 -26.84
N GLU A 444 -4.87 3.04 -26.30
CA GLU A 444 -6.00 3.19 -25.37
C GLU A 444 -7.34 2.84 -26.02
N ASP A 445 -7.55 3.26 -27.27
CA ASP A 445 -8.78 2.96 -28.02
C ASP A 445 -8.87 1.46 -28.36
N ARG A 446 -7.74 0.81 -28.61
CA ARG A 446 -7.64 -0.62 -28.86
C ARG A 446 -8.01 -1.43 -27.61
N ILE A 447 -7.44 -1.09 -26.48
CA ILE A 447 -7.75 -1.73 -25.19
C ILE A 447 -9.22 -1.50 -24.82
N ALA A 448 -9.76 -0.32 -25.07
CA ALA A 448 -11.18 -0.01 -24.81
C ALA A 448 -12.15 -0.91 -25.60
N GLN A 449 -11.73 -1.48 -26.74
CA GLN A 449 -12.53 -2.46 -27.48
C GLN A 449 -12.75 -3.79 -26.74
N LEU A 450 -11.96 -4.08 -25.68
CA LEU A 450 -12.19 -5.23 -24.81
C LEU A 450 -13.34 -5.00 -23.81
N VAL A 451 -13.70 -3.77 -23.50
CA VAL A 451 -14.72 -3.46 -22.49
C VAL A 451 -16.02 -4.24 -22.73
N PRO A 452 -16.63 -4.25 -23.94
CA PRO A 452 -17.83 -5.03 -24.19
C PRO A 452 -17.66 -6.54 -24.03
N TRP A 453 -16.45 -7.06 -24.24
CA TRP A 453 -16.16 -8.49 -24.07
C TRP A 453 -16.18 -8.92 -22.61
N PHE A 454 -15.61 -8.09 -21.73
CA PHE A 454 -15.63 -8.34 -20.30
C PHE A 454 -17.01 -8.05 -19.69
N GLU A 455 -17.66 -6.94 -20.06
CA GLU A 455 -19.00 -6.59 -19.60
C GLU A 455 -20.03 -7.69 -19.91
N GLN A 456 -19.93 -8.32 -21.10
CA GLN A 456 -20.77 -9.44 -21.50
C GLN A 456 -20.34 -10.79 -20.91
N GLY A 457 -19.27 -10.82 -20.10
CA GLY A 457 -18.73 -12.05 -19.51
C GLY A 457 -18.17 -13.05 -20.53
N ARG A 458 -17.64 -12.56 -21.65
CA ARG A 458 -17.17 -13.39 -22.76
C ARG A 458 -15.69 -13.77 -22.69
N VAL A 459 -14.92 -13.23 -21.74
CA VAL A 459 -13.50 -13.53 -21.53
C VAL A 459 -13.32 -14.21 -20.18
N TYR A 460 -12.68 -15.38 -20.20
CA TYR A 460 -12.41 -16.18 -19.02
C TYR A 460 -10.91 -16.32 -18.81
N LEU A 461 -10.44 -16.03 -17.59
CA LEU A 461 -9.04 -16.15 -17.16
C LEU A 461 -8.81 -17.46 -16.39
N PRO A 462 -7.58 -17.98 -16.32
CA PRO A 462 -7.24 -18.99 -15.32
C PRO A 462 -7.31 -18.38 -13.90
N TYR A 463 -7.44 -19.22 -12.88
CA TYR A 463 -7.36 -18.75 -11.49
C TYR A 463 -5.95 -18.29 -11.12
N GLU A 464 -4.93 -18.90 -11.69
CA GLU A 464 -3.52 -18.65 -11.42
C GLU A 464 -2.68 -19.01 -12.65
N CYS A 465 -1.62 -18.25 -12.93
CA CYS A 465 -0.64 -18.53 -13.96
C CYS A 465 0.76 -18.08 -13.54
N VAL A 466 1.38 -18.86 -12.66
CA VAL A 466 2.73 -18.55 -12.14
C VAL A 466 3.79 -18.89 -13.18
N ARG A 467 4.66 -17.93 -13.50
CA ARG A 467 5.76 -18.07 -14.44
C ARG A 467 7.04 -17.45 -13.91
N ALA A 468 8.16 -18.12 -14.16
CA ALA A 468 9.48 -17.53 -14.01
C ALA A 468 9.70 -16.48 -15.12
N THR A 469 10.06 -15.28 -14.72
CA THR A 469 10.36 -14.15 -15.62
C THR A 469 11.77 -13.61 -15.33
N CYS A 470 12.27 -12.71 -16.17
CA CYS A 470 13.55 -12.03 -15.91
C CYS A 470 13.58 -11.21 -14.61
N ASP A 471 12.41 -10.87 -14.05
CA ASP A 471 12.25 -10.10 -12.81
C ASP A 471 11.81 -10.98 -11.62
N GLY A 472 11.94 -12.30 -11.73
CA GLY A 472 11.53 -13.27 -10.71
C GLY A 472 10.26 -14.03 -11.07
N GLU A 473 9.77 -14.83 -10.14
CA GLU A 473 8.53 -15.58 -10.30
C GLU A 473 7.33 -14.63 -10.11
N LYS A 474 6.37 -14.67 -11.05
CA LYS A 474 5.16 -13.83 -11.03
C LYS A 474 3.92 -14.64 -11.36
N ASP A 475 2.82 -14.35 -10.70
CA ASP A 475 1.50 -14.74 -11.17
C ASP A 475 1.02 -13.74 -12.24
N LEU A 476 0.95 -14.19 -13.49
CA LEU A 476 0.57 -13.34 -14.62
C LEU A 476 -0.91 -12.99 -14.61
N VAL A 477 -1.76 -13.71 -13.88
CA VAL A 477 -3.17 -13.34 -13.68
C VAL A 477 -3.26 -12.10 -12.83
N GLU A 478 -2.49 -12.01 -11.74
CA GLU A 478 -2.45 -10.81 -10.90
C GLU A 478 -1.83 -9.61 -11.64
N VAL A 479 -0.78 -9.83 -12.45
CA VAL A 479 -0.23 -8.76 -13.32
C VAL A 479 -1.28 -8.25 -14.30
N PHE A 480 -2.03 -9.15 -14.95
CA PHE A 480 -3.12 -8.77 -15.83
C PHE A 480 -4.23 -8.02 -15.08
N ARG A 481 -4.64 -8.52 -13.90
CA ARG A 481 -5.67 -7.91 -13.06
C ARG A 481 -5.30 -6.49 -12.64
N GLU A 482 -4.05 -6.25 -12.28
CA GLU A 482 -3.55 -4.90 -11.99
C GLU A 482 -3.72 -3.96 -13.19
N GLN A 483 -3.27 -4.38 -14.38
CA GLN A 483 -3.42 -3.59 -15.61
C GLN A 483 -4.89 -3.35 -15.95
N TYR A 484 -5.73 -4.37 -15.86
CA TYR A 484 -7.17 -4.34 -16.12
C TYR A 484 -7.90 -3.33 -15.21
N LEU A 485 -7.62 -3.37 -13.90
CA LEU A 485 -8.28 -2.51 -12.93
C LEU A 485 -7.78 -1.05 -12.95
N THR A 486 -6.57 -0.81 -13.44
CA THR A 486 -5.97 0.53 -13.47
C THR A 486 -6.11 1.24 -14.82
N PHE A 487 -6.53 0.54 -15.87
CA PHE A 487 -6.72 1.14 -17.20
C PHE A 487 -7.82 2.24 -17.17
N PRO A 488 -7.63 3.43 -17.82
CA PRO A 488 -6.52 3.80 -18.73
C PRO A 488 -5.31 4.43 -18.02
N TYR A 489 -5.25 4.44 -16.72
CA TYR A 489 -4.21 5.10 -15.93
C TYR A 489 -3.09 4.14 -15.49
N CYS A 490 -2.88 3.03 -16.24
CA CYS A 490 -1.80 2.09 -15.97
C CYS A 490 -0.47 2.83 -15.86
N ARG A 491 0.18 2.70 -14.69
CA ARG A 491 1.50 3.28 -14.46
C ARG A 491 2.54 2.19 -14.59
N GLY A 492 3.14 2.10 -15.74
CA GLY A 492 4.11 1.05 -16.07
C GLY A 492 3.74 0.38 -17.37
N HIS A 493 3.89 -0.92 -17.40
CA HIS A 493 3.60 -1.72 -18.59
C HIS A 493 2.13 -2.15 -18.58
N ASP A 494 1.41 -1.92 -19.67
CA ASP A 494 0.07 -2.42 -19.95
C ASP A 494 0.08 -3.49 -21.07
N ASP A 495 1.25 -4.11 -21.26
CA ASP A 495 1.56 -5.02 -22.37
C ASP A 495 0.67 -6.28 -22.36
N MET A 496 0.26 -6.75 -21.17
CA MET A 496 -0.65 -7.90 -21.08
C MET A 496 -2.06 -7.54 -21.54
N LEU A 497 -2.59 -6.41 -21.08
CA LEU A 497 -3.93 -5.96 -21.45
C LEU A 497 -3.99 -5.56 -22.93
N ASP A 498 -2.95 -4.90 -23.43
CA ASP A 498 -2.84 -4.49 -24.83
C ASP A 498 -2.77 -5.69 -25.78
N ASN A 499 -1.92 -6.68 -25.44
CA ASN A 499 -1.84 -7.90 -26.26
C ASN A 499 -3.17 -8.67 -26.27
N LEU A 500 -3.90 -8.75 -25.13
CA LEU A 500 -5.20 -9.40 -25.13
C LEU A 500 -6.20 -8.68 -26.07
N ALA A 501 -6.07 -7.34 -26.25
CA ALA A 501 -6.93 -6.60 -27.17
C ALA A 501 -6.82 -7.08 -28.63
N ASN A 502 -5.75 -7.78 -28.98
CA ASN A 502 -5.58 -8.40 -30.29
C ASN A 502 -6.63 -9.49 -30.60
N ILE A 503 -7.39 -10.00 -29.61
CA ILE A 503 -8.54 -10.90 -29.88
C ILE A 503 -9.58 -10.23 -30.78
N THR A 504 -9.74 -8.93 -30.72
CA THR A 504 -10.69 -8.19 -31.56
C THR A 504 -10.27 -8.13 -33.01
N ARG A 505 -9.02 -8.46 -33.30
CA ARG A 505 -8.40 -8.42 -34.66
C ARG A 505 -8.15 -9.81 -35.21
N MET A 506 -8.28 -10.86 -34.38
CA MET A 506 -8.17 -12.25 -34.79
C MET A 506 -9.53 -12.77 -35.27
N ASN A 507 -9.52 -13.62 -36.30
CA ASN A 507 -10.71 -14.33 -36.74
C ASN A 507 -10.90 -15.60 -35.91
N LEU A 508 -11.30 -15.43 -34.64
CA LEU A 508 -11.53 -16.53 -33.73
C LEU A 508 -12.79 -17.30 -34.13
N ARG A 509 -12.63 -18.55 -34.54
CA ARG A 509 -13.74 -19.42 -34.96
C ARG A 509 -14.00 -20.44 -33.85
N PRO A 510 -15.24 -20.61 -33.39
CA PRO A 510 -15.59 -21.69 -32.48
C PRO A 510 -15.46 -23.05 -33.19
N PRO A 511 -15.27 -24.15 -32.44
CA PRO A 511 -15.28 -25.49 -33.02
C PRO A 511 -16.65 -25.79 -33.63
N SER A 512 -16.65 -26.41 -34.84
CA SER A 512 -17.90 -26.83 -35.48
C SER A 512 -18.42 -28.11 -34.83
N SER A 513 -19.73 -28.24 -34.68
CA SER A 513 -20.40 -29.42 -34.10
C SER A 513 -20.07 -30.75 -34.83
N SER A 514 -19.66 -30.67 -36.11
CA SER A 514 -19.24 -31.84 -36.89
C SER A 514 -17.84 -32.36 -36.54
N PHE A 515 -16.95 -31.52 -35.96
CA PHE A 515 -15.62 -31.95 -35.52
C PHE A 515 -15.59 -32.56 -34.13
N ALA A 516 -16.59 -32.28 -33.30
CA ALA A 516 -16.71 -32.86 -31.95
C ALA A 516 -16.85 -34.40 -31.98
N TYR A 517 -17.42 -34.95 -33.08
CA TYR A 517 -17.64 -36.40 -33.19
C TYR A 517 -16.39 -37.19 -33.66
N GLN A 518 -15.43 -36.54 -34.29
CA GLN A 518 -14.19 -37.20 -34.74
C GLN A 518 -13.02 -37.14 -33.75
N ARG A 519 -13.08 -36.27 -32.75
CA ARG A 519 -12.02 -36.15 -31.72
C ARG A 519 -12.16 -37.08 -30.51
N THR A 520 -13.30 -37.74 -30.34
CA THR A 520 -13.51 -38.74 -29.26
C THR A 520 -12.70 -40.03 -29.41
N ALA A 521 -11.89 -40.17 -30.48
CA ALA A 521 -11.05 -41.33 -30.71
C ALA A 521 -9.52 -41.06 -30.54
N ILE A 522 -9.14 -39.85 -30.14
CA ILE A 522 -7.74 -39.50 -29.82
C ILE A 522 -7.67 -39.20 -28.31
N ASP A 523 -6.93 -40.03 -27.62
CA ASP A 523 -6.63 -40.10 -26.21
C ASP A 523 -6.68 -38.72 -25.49
N ASP A 524 -7.65 -38.54 -24.57
CA ASP A 524 -7.90 -37.32 -23.82
C ASP A 524 -6.74 -36.91 -22.89
N GLY A 525 -5.67 -37.70 -22.80
CA GLY A 525 -4.50 -37.45 -21.95
C GLY A 525 -3.46 -36.48 -22.51
N ASP A 526 -3.37 -36.34 -23.84
CA ASP A 526 -2.22 -35.66 -24.46
C ASP A 526 -2.43 -34.18 -24.80
N ILE A 527 -3.67 -33.67 -24.74
CA ILE A 527 -3.98 -32.29 -25.19
C ILE A 527 -3.63 -31.24 -24.15
N TYR A 528 -3.59 -31.61 -22.87
CA TYR A 528 -3.41 -30.67 -21.75
C TYR A 528 -2.11 -30.86 -20.94
N GLY A 529 -1.12 -31.55 -21.50
CA GLY A 529 0.21 -31.66 -20.87
C GLY A 529 0.25 -32.51 -19.61
N LEU A 530 -0.67 -33.45 -19.42
CA LEU A 530 -0.66 -34.46 -18.37
C LEU A 530 0.00 -35.77 -18.83
N ALA A 531 1.00 -35.70 -19.70
CA ALA A 531 1.85 -36.86 -20.01
C ALA A 531 2.90 -37.03 -18.90
N PRO A 532 3.16 -38.26 -18.44
CA PRO A 532 4.21 -38.52 -17.44
C PRO A 532 5.56 -38.15 -18.01
N ALA A 533 6.36 -37.45 -17.18
CA ALA A 533 7.68 -36.96 -17.53
C ALA A 533 8.59 -38.08 -18.02
N SER A 534 9.15 -37.96 -19.22
CA SER A 534 10.33 -38.72 -19.63
C SER A 534 11.55 -38.23 -18.84
N PRO A 535 12.50 -39.10 -18.49
CA PRO A 535 13.58 -38.81 -17.55
C PRO A 535 14.76 -38.11 -18.22
N LEU A 536 14.58 -36.85 -18.64
CA LEU A 536 15.69 -35.96 -18.98
C LEU A 536 15.34 -34.55 -18.52
N GLY A 537 15.69 -34.24 -17.30
CA GLY A 537 16.20 -33.02 -16.73
C GLY A 537 15.51 -31.69 -17.10
N GLY A 538 14.19 -31.55 -16.94
CA GLY A 538 13.52 -30.27 -16.96
C GLY A 538 12.36 -30.28 -15.95
N GLN A 539 12.41 -29.42 -14.96
CA GLN A 539 11.38 -29.34 -13.92
C GLN A 539 10.02 -29.05 -14.56
N ALA A 540 9.11 -30.01 -14.47
CA ALA A 540 7.69 -29.80 -14.80
C ALA A 540 7.05 -28.97 -13.66
N ILE A 541 6.66 -27.75 -13.94
CA ILE A 541 5.88 -26.92 -13.02
C ILE A 541 4.42 -27.36 -13.16
N GLY A 542 3.91 -28.02 -12.12
CA GLY A 542 2.56 -28.55 -12.10
C GLY A 542 1.50 -27.46 -12.02
N VAL A 543 0.51 -27.54 -12.88
CA VAL A 543 -0.78 -26.85 -12.72
C VAL A 543 -1.51 -27.58 -11.59
N ARG A 544 -1.66 -26.93 -10.44
CA ARG A 544 -2.53 -27.45 -9.36
C ARG A 544 -3.99 -27.37 -9.84
N SER A 545 -4.65 -28.50 -9.92
CA SER A 545 -6.08 -28.56 -10.25
C SER A 545 -6.92 -27.99 -9.09
N ALA A 546 -8.02 -27.32 -9.43
CA ALA A 546 -8.96 -26.71 -8.48
C ALA A 546 -9.58 -27.68 -7.46
N GLN A 547 -9.34 -28.98 -7.55
CA GLN A 547 -9.81 -29.99 -6.60
C GLN A 547 -9.10 -29.98 -5.26
N SER A 548 -7.90 -29.38 -5.14
CA SER A 548 -7.19 -29.33 -3.84
C SER A 548 -7.61 -28.14 -2.96
N VAL A 549 -8.32 -27.16 -3.49
CA VAL A 549 -8.75 -25.98 -2.75
C VAL A 549 -10.16 -26.15 -2.14
N ALA A 550 -11.00 -26.99 -2.74
CA ALA A 550 -12.34 -27.26 -2.21
C ALA A 550 -12.38 -28.20 -0.97
N GLN A 551 -11.29 -28.93 -0.71
CA GLN A 551 -11.24 -29.90 0.41
C GLN A 551 -10.80 -29.26 1.74
N VAL A 552 -10.29 -28.03 1.72
CA VAL A 552 -9.85 -27.31 2.94
C VAL A 552 -10.97 -26.45 3.55
N ALA A 553 -12.01 -26.12 2.79
CA ALA A 553 -13.10 -25.26 3.25
C ALA A 553 -14.29 -26.01 3.93
N ILE A 554 -14.22 -27.33 4.13
CA ILE A 554 -15.31 -28.13 4.74
C ILE A 554 -14.91 -28.66 6.15
N ASN A 555 -13.68 -28.40 6.64
CA ASN A 555 -13.22 -28.88 7.96
C ASN A 555 -12.68 -27.76 8.87
N GLU A 556 -13.22 -26.52 8.79
CA GLU A 556 -13.18 -25.55 9.89
C GLU A 556 -14.56 -24.91 10.12
#